data_f13ec15a7b25ebc2c3987468f0c1d423
#
_entry.id   f13ec15a7b25ebc2c3987468f0c1d423
#
_cell.length_a   1.000
_cell.length_b   1.000
_cell.length_c   1.000
_cell.angle_alpha   90.00
_cell.angle_beta   90.00
_cell.angle_gamma   90.00
#
_symmetry.space_group_name_H-M   'P 1'
#
loop_
_entity.id
_entity.type
_entity.pdbx_description
1 polymer ?
#
loop_
_entity_poly.entity_id
_entity_poly.type
_entity_poly.pdbx_seq_one_letter_code
_entity_poly.pdbx_strand_id
1 'polypeptide(L)'
;MSNTDNNIDIPNDWLIELKKSISTPDLLKPLEFIKQKRIDDICIFPSDFNIFNAFKMCSFKNTKVVVFGQDPYHQEGFANGLAFSVNIGNKIPASLKNIYTEIETDLGSLDCSSGDLEGWARQGVLLLNSALSVEQSKPGSHADIAWDKLINSVINSINLKGGVVFLLWGAHAISKRNLIDERINHVLTAPHPSPLSAYRGFFGCKHFSKTNELLANKKLAPITW
;
A
#
# COMPACT_ATOMS: atom_id res chain seq x y z
N MET A 1 -28.36 -9.96 10.61
CA MET A 1 -27.09 -9.64 9.94
C MET A 1 -27.29 -9.98 8.48
N SER A 2 -27.32 -8.96 7.60
CA SER A 2 -27.73 -9.13 6.20
C SER A 2 -26.63 -9.85 5.40
N ASN A 3 -27.05 -10.73 4.48
CA ASN A 3 -26.20 -11.55 3.57
C ASN A 3 -25.26 -10.74 2.64
N THR A 4 -25.18 -9.42 2.77
CA THR A 4 -24.35 -8.52 1.95
C THR A 4 -22.89 -8.48 2.39
N ASP A 5 -22.55 -8.90 3.61
CA ASP A 5 -21.19 -8.88 4.14
C ASP A 5 -20.28 -10.00 3.59
N ASN A 6 -20.88 -11.07 3.05
CA ASN A 6 -20.13 -12.23 2.54
C ASN A 6 -19.41 -11.98 1.18
N ASN A 7 -19.49 -10.76 0.62
CA ASN A 7 -18.97 -10.47 -0.71
C ASN A 7 -17.72 -9.58 -0.72
N ILE A 8 -17.21 -9.17 0.45
CA ILE A 8 -16.03 -8.29 0.57
C ILE A 8 -14.85 -9.12 1.05
N ASP A 9 -13.89 -9.35 0.18
CA ASP A 9 -12.72 -10.21 0.42
C ASP A 9 -11.60 -9.50 1.23
N ILE A 10 -12.02 -8.74 2.24
CA ILE A 10 -11.14 -8.11 3.24
C ILE A 10 -11.16 -8.98 4.50
N PRO A 11 -9.99 -9.30 5.12
CA PRO A 11 -9.93 -10.05 6.36
C PRO A 11 -10.74 -9.40 7.49
N ASN A 12 -11.34 -10.22 8.35
CA ASN A 12 -12.26 -9.76 9.40
C ASN A 12 -11.62 -8.78 10.39
N ASP A 13 -10.34 -8.92 10.71
CA ASP A 13 -9.63 -8.00 11.61
C ASP A 13 -9.56 -6.58 11.03
N TRP A 14 -9.37 -6.44 9.72
CA TRP A 14 -9.47 -5.17 9.02
C TRP A 14 -10.92 -4.70 8.89
N LEU A 15 -11.83 -5.60 8.48
CA LEU A 15 -13.21 -5.24 8.19
C LEU A 15 -13.93 -4.67 9.42
N ILE A 16 -13.68 -5.22 10.62
CA ILE A 16 -14.21 -4.72 11.90
C ILE A 16 -13.77 -3.27 12.14
N GLU A 17 -12.52 -2.95 11.89
CA GLU A 17 -11.97 -1.61 12.12
C GLU A 17 -12.45 -0.60 11.06
N LEU A 18 -12.46 -1.01 9.79
CA LEU A 18 -12.91 -0.17 8.69
C LEU A 18 -14.39 0.23 8.83
N LYS A 19 -15.26 -0.70 9.22
CA LYS A 19 -16.71 -0.44 9.42
C LYS A 19 -17.02 0.58 10.51
N LYS A 20 -16.06 0.99 11.32
CA LYS A 20 -16.22 2.09 12.27
C LYS A 20 -16.31 3.46 11.58
N SER A 21 -15.83 3.59 10.33
CA SER A 21 -15.74 4.87 9.63
C SER A 21 -16.13 4.83 8.14
N ILE A 22 -16.43 3.65 7.57
CA ILE A 22 -16.93 3.51 6.21
C ILE A 22 -18.21 2.67 6.19
N SER A 23 -19.19 3.08 5.37
CA SER A 23 -20.42 2.30 5.18
C SER A 23 -20.18 1.12 4.22
N THR A 24 -20.96 0.04 4.36
CA THR A 24 -20.90 -1.09 3.43
C THR A 24 -21.15 -0.67 1.96
N PRO A 25 -22.15 0.19 1.64
CA PRO A 25 -22.33 0.70 0.27
C PRO A 25 -21.11 1.44 -0.29
N ASP A 26 -20.44 2.27 0.53
CA ASP A 26 -19.24 2.99 0.09
C ASP A 26 -18.07 2.03 -0.19
N LEU A 27 -17.98 0.93 0.55
CA LEU A 27 -16.96 -0.10 0.35
C LEU A 27 -17.23 -0.94 -0.92
N LEU A 28 -18.51 -1.17 -1.25
CA LEU A 28 -18.93 -1.94 -2.42
C LEU A 28 -18.87 -1.14 -3.72
N LYS A 29 -19.07 0.17 -3.67
CA LYS A 29 -19.16 1.04 -4.86
C LYS A 29 -18.00 0.85 -5.86
N PRO A 30 -16.71 0.87 -5.49
CA PRO A 30 -15.63 0.63 -6.44
C PRO A 30 -15.63 -0.80 -6.98
N LEU A 31 -16.06 -1.80 -6.20
CA LEU A 31 -16.14 -3.19 -6.63
C LEU A 31 -17.24 -3.40 -7.68
N GLU A 32 -18.39 -2.77 -7.48
CA GLU A 32 -19.50 -2.79 -8.46
C GLU A 32 -19.08 -2.14 -9.77
N PHE A 33 -18.38 -1.00 -9.71
CA PHE A 33 -17.80 -0.34 -10.88
C PHE A 33 -16.83 -1.27 -11.64
N ILE A 34 -15.90 -1.90 -10.95
CA ILE A 34 -14.93 -2.83 -11.55
C ILE A 34 -15.65 -4.01 -12.19
N LYS A 35 -16.61 -4.59 -11.48
CA LYS A 35 -17.42 -5.71 -12.00
C LYS A 35 -18.13 -5.35 -13.30
N GLN A 36 -18.76 -4.17 -13.37
CA GLN A 36 -19.43 -3.72 -14.59
C GLN A 36 -18.42 -3.54 -15.73
N LYS A 37 -17.30 -2.89 -15.47
CA LYS A 37 -16.23 -2.70 -16.47
C LYS A 37 -15.70 -4.01 -17.04
N ARG A 38 -15.55 -5.05 -16.20
CA ARG A 38 -15.12 -6.39 -16.64
C ARG A 38 -16.19 -7.09 -17.49
N ILE A 39 -17.47 -6.87 -17.18
CA ILE A 39 -18.57 -7.33 -18.03
C ILE A 39 -18.53 -6.66 -19.42
N ASP A 40 -18.07 -5.41 -19.47
CA ASP A 40 -17.89 -4.64 -20.71
C ASP A 40 -16.53 -4.98 -21.41
N ASP A 41 -15.91 -6.13 -21.09
CA ASP A 41 -14.61 -6.61 -21.62
C ASP A 41 -13.42 -5.68 -21.40
N ILE A 42 -13.47 -4.81 -20.38
CA ILE A 42 -12.35 -3.95 -20.02
C ILE A 42 -11.40 -4.72 -19.08
N CYS A 43 -10.13 -4.84 -19.51
CA CYS A 43 -9.11 -5.47 -18.70
C CYS A 43 -8.70 -4.57 -17.53
N ILE A 44 -8.85 -5.06 -16.30
CA ILE A 44 -8.56 -4.34 -15.05
C ILE A 44 -7.63 -5.16 -14.17
N PHE A 45 -6.60 -4.51 -13.64
CA PHE A 45 -5.63 -5.09 -12.71
C PHE A 45 -5.76 -4.51 -11.30
N PRO A 46 -5.36 -5.27 -10.27
CA PRO A 46 -5.08 -6.70 -10.29
C PRO A 46 -6.34 -7.56 -10.52
N SER A 47 -6.20 -8.89 -10.51
CA SER A 47 -7.35 -9.81 -10.49
C SER A 47 -8.22 -9.57 -9.24
N ASP A 48 -9.50 -10.01 -9.28
CA ASP A 48 -10.43 -9.85 -8.13
C ASP A 48 -9.84 -10.41 -6.83
N PHE A 49 -9.16 -11.55 -6.92
CA PHE A 49 -8.50 -12.18 -5.77
C PHE A 49 -7.44 -11.29 -5.12
N ASN A 50 -6.77 -10.44 -5.90
CA ASN A 50 -5.64 -9.63 -5.46
C ASN A 50 -6.00 -8.16 -5.13
N ILE A 51 -7.24 -7.71 -5.36
CA ILE A 51 -7.63 -6.32 -5.07
C ILE A 51 -7.32 -5.95 -3.61
N PHE A 52 -7.61 -6.84 -2.67
CA PHE A 52 -7.40 -6.64 -1.23
C PHE A 52 -6.16 -7.36 -0.68
N ASN A 53 -5.19 -7.71 -1.53
CA ASN A 53 -4.04 -8.51 -1.12
C ASN A 53 -3.19 -7.81 -0.04
N ALA A 54 -3.09 -6.48 -0.05
CA ALA A 54 -2.41 -5.72 0.99
C ALA A 54 -2.96 -6.02 2.40
N PHE A 55 -4.27 -6.13 2.53
CA PHE A 55 -4.93 -6.47 3.80
C PHE A 55 -4.77 -7.95 4.17
N LYS A 56 -4.76 -8.85 3.17
CA LYS A 56 -4.57 -10.29 3.38
C LYS A 56 -3.16 -10.61 3.88
N MET A 57 -2.14 -9.93 3.33
CA MET A 57 -0.74 -10.16 3.68
C MET A 57 -0.30 -9.44 4.96
N CYS A 58 -0.95 -8.33 5.32
CA CYS A 58 -0.64 -7.54 6.51
C CYS A 58 -1.89 -7.37 7.38
N SER A 59 -2.03 -8.13 8.46
CA SER A 59 -3.17 -8.02 9.38
C SER A 59 -3.18 -6.67 10.09
N PHE A 60 -4.37 -6.17 10.46
CA PHE A 60 -4.52 -4.90 11.18
C PHE A 60 -3.68 -4.87 12.46
N LYS A 61 -3.75 -5.92 13.25
CA LYS A 61 -3.00 -6.04 14.52
C LYS A 61 -1.49 -5.92 14.30
N ASN A 62 -0.97 -6.53 13.25
CA ASN A 62 0.47 -6.60 12.97
C ASN A 62 0.99 -5.39 12.18
N THR A 63 0.13 -4.51 11.67
CA THR A 63 0.56 -3.33 10.91
C THR A 63 1.46 -2.45 11.77
N LYS A 64 2.71 -2.28 11.37
CA LYS A 64 3.75 -1.44 11.99
C LYS A 64 4.18 -0.29 11.10
N VAL A 65 4.10 -0.50 9.79
CA VAL A 65 4.53 0.46 8.77
C VAL A 65 3.46 0.54 7.69
N VAL A 66 3.23 1.72 7.13
CA VAL A 66 2.38 1.92 5.95
C VAL A 66 3.20 2.59 4.87
N VAL A 67 3.18 2.01 3.67
CA VAL A 67 3.76 2.61 2.46
C VAL A 67 2.64 2.84 1.46
N PHE A 68 2.43 4.09 1.03
CA PHE A 68 1.42 4.39 0.03
C PHE A 68 2.01 4.41 -1.38
N GLY A 69 1.41 3.57 -2.27
CA GLY A 69 1.51 3.71 -3.71
C GLY A 69 0.39 4.57 -4.28
N GLN A 70 0.44 4.84 -5.58
CA GLN A 70 -0.62 5.57 -6.29
C GLN A 70 -1.69 4.60 -6.78
N ASP A 71 -1.36 3.75 -7.73
CA ASP A 71 -2.20 2.74 -8.37
C ASP A 71 -1.41 1.46 -8.66
N PRO A 72 -2.07 0.34 -8.97
CA PRO A 72 -1.38 -0.89 -9.36
C PRO A 72 -0.64 -0.73 -10.68
N TYR A 73 0.31 -1.61 -10.96
CA TYR A 73 0.89 -1.70 -12.29
C TYR A 73 -0.18 -2.07 -13.32
N HIS A 74 -0.21 -1.32 -14.43
CA HIS A 74 -1.23 -1.44 -15.47
C HIS A 74 -0.85 -2.39 -16.61
N GLN A 75 0.26 -3.11 -16.46
CA GLN A 75 0.71 -4.17 -17.39
C GLN A 75 0.19 -5.53 -16.92
N GLU A 76 -0.15 -6.38 -17.88
CA GLU A 76 -0.60 -7.75 -17.61
C GLU A 76 0.43 -8.54 -16.80
N GLY A 77 -0.04 -9.27 -15.80
CA GLY A 77 0.78 -10.15 -14.97
C GLY A 77 1.64 -9.45 -13.92
N PHE A 78 1.71 -8.11 -13.88
CA PHE A 78 2.58 -7.39 -12.94
C PHE A 78 1.93 -7.22 -11.56
N ALA A 79 0.72 -6.66 -11.50
CA ALA A 79 0.08 -6.28 -10.25
C ALA A 79 -0.31 -7.49 -9.38
N ASN A 80 0.20 -7.57 -8.16
CA ASN A 80 -0.16 -8.57 -7.16
C ASN A 80 -0.98 -8.00 -5.99
N GLY A 81 -1.44 -6.74 -6.09
CA GLY A 81 -2.26 -6.06 -5.08
C GLY A 81 -1.47 -5.40 -3.94
N LEU A 82 -0.15 -5.45 -3.98
CA LEU A 82 0.74 -4.74 -3.05
C LEU A 82 1.39 -3.55 -3.76
N ALA A 83 1.44 -2.39 -3.10
CA ALA A 83 2.11 -1.21 -3.64
C ALA A 83 3.60 -1.48 -3.92
N PHE A 84 4.11 -1.03 -5.07
CA PHE A 84 5.47 -1.22 -5.57
C PHE A 84 5.86 -2.66 -5.90
N SER A 85 5.08 -3.66 -5.52
CA SER A 85 5.35 -5.09 -5.69
C SER A 85 4.86 -5.61 -7.03
N VAL A 86 5.56 -6.59 -7.58
CA VAL A 86 5.15 -7.34 -8.79
C VAL A 86 5.18 -8.84 -8.53
N ASN A 87 4.42 -9.60 -9.31
CA ASN A 87 4.47 -11.07 -9.25
C ASN A 87 5.89 -11.61 -9.50
N ILE A 88 6.22 -12.70 -8.84
CA ILE A 88 7.50 -13.42 -9.03
C ILE A 88 7.73 -13.72 -10.51
N GLY A 89 8.98 -13.54 -10.96
CA GLY A 89 9.39 -13.79 -12.35
C GLY A 89 9.24 -12.57 -13.27
N ASN A 90 8.56 -11.51 -12.84
CA ASN A 90 8.51 -10.26 -13.60
C ASN A 90 9.79 -9.45 -13.46
N LYS A 91 10.08 -8.64 -14.48
CA LYS A 91 11.15 -7.65 -14.43
C LYS A 91 10.87 -6.64 -13.30
N ILE A 92 11.84 -6.41 -12.44
CA ILE A 92 11.75 -5.44 -11.35
C ILE A 92 11.54 -4.04 -11.92
N PRO A 93 10.45 -3.33 -11.56
CA PRO A 93 10.17 -1.98 -12.04
C PRO A 93 11.21 -0.95 -11.59
N ALA A 94 11.36 0.13 -12.35
CA ALA A 94 12.38 1.12 -12.09
C ALA A 94 12.27 1.79 -10.69
N SER A 95 11.03 2.07 -10.23
CA SER A 95 10.83 2.62 -8.89
C SER A 95 11.27 1.64 -7.80
N LEU A 96 10.97 0.33 -7.97
CA LEU A 96 11.37 -0.69 -7.01
C LEU A 96 12.89 -0.91 -7.02
N LYS A 97 13.55 -0.81 -8.19
CA LYS A 97 15.03 -0.82 -8.25
C LYS A 97 15.63 0.33 -7.43
N ASN A 98 15.06 1.52 -7.53
CA ASN A 98 15.53 2.68 -6.76
C ASN A 98 15.29 2.51 -5.28
N ILE A 99 14.17 1.86 -4.88
CA ILE A 99 13.92 1.48 -3.49
C ILE A 99 15.01 0.53 -3.00
N TYR A 100 15.35 -0.50 -3.76
CA TYR A 100 16.41 -1.44 -3.42
C TYR A 100 17.80 -0.79 -3.33
N THR A 101 18.12 0.11 -4.26
CA THR A 101 19.36 0.90 -4.20
C THR A 101 19.45 1.73 -2.91
N GLU A 102 18.34 2.34 -2.48
CA GLU A 102 18.32 3.11 -1.23
C GLU A 102 18.44 2.18 -0.01
N ILE A 103 17.79 1.01 0.00
CA ILE A 103 17.93 0.01 1.08
C ILE A 103 19.39 -0.43 1.21
N GLU A 104 20.03 -0.79 0.10
CA GLU A 104 21.43 -1.22 0.08
C GLU A 104 22.36 -0.12 0.60
N THR A 105 22.11 1.13 0.21
CA THR A 105 22.88 2.28 0.65
C THR A 105 22.67 2.59 2.14
N ASP A 106 21.44 2.47 2.63
CA ASP A 106 21.06 2.81 4.00
C ASP A 106 21.45 1.73 5.03
N LEU A 107 21.29 0.46 4.66
CA LEU A 107 21.46 -0.69 5.56
C LEU A 107 22.71 -1.54 5.27
N GLY A 108 23.36 -1.35 4.10
CA GLY A 108 24.55 -2.11 3.70
C GLY A 108 24.27 -3.53 3.22
N SER A 109 23.03 -3.97 3.18
CA SER A 109 22.62 -5.28 2.68
C SER A 109 21.21 -5.25 2.08
N LEU A 110 20.96 -6.12 1.11
CA LEU A 110 19.66 -6.33 0.51
C LEU A 110 19.39 -7.83 0.47
N ASP A 111 18.31 -8.26 1.11
CA ASP A 111 17.92 -9.69 1.21
C ASP A 111 16.86 -10.08 0.17
N CYS A 112 16.52 -9.23 -0.79
CA CYS A 112 15.56 -9.60 -1.79
C CYS A 112 16.07 -9.39 -3.22
N SER A 113 16.06 -10.47 -4.01
CA SER A 113 16.41 -10.48 -5.42
C SER A 113 15.18 -10.47 -6.34
N SER A 114 13.97 -10.59 -5.80
CA SER A 114 12.71 -10.62 -6.55
C SER A 114 11.98 -9.29 -6.48
N GLY A 115 11.01 -9.07 -7.38
CA GLY A 115 10.11 -7.91 -7.33
C GLY A 115 8.93 -8.09 -6.41
N ASP A 116 8.81 -9.24 -5.73
CA ASP A 116 7.72 -9.54 -4.80
C ASP A 116 8.06 -9.08 -3.38
N LEU A 117 7.18 -8.25 -2.81
CA LEU A 117 7.32 -7.66 -1.48
C LEU A 117 6.41 -8.32 -0.42
N GLU A 118 5.87 -9.51 -0.68
CA GLU A 118 5.07 -10.22 0.33
C GLU A 118 5.85 -10.43 1.63
N GLY A 119 7.16 -10.65 1.57
CA GLY A 119 8.02 -10.79 2.73
C GLY A 119 7.98 -9.57 3.66
N TRP A 120 7.87 -8.36 3.12
CA TRP A 120 7.69 -7.14 3.91
C TRP A 120 6.28 -7.06 4.50
N ALA A 121 5.25 -7.38 3.70
CA ALA A 121 3.86 -7.32 4.14
C ALA A 121 3.62 -8.27 5.33
N ARG A 122 4.13 -9.48 5.29
CA ARG A 122 4.04 -10.47 6.36
C ARG A 122 4.73 -10.02 7.67
N GLN A 123 5.71 -9.14 7.58
CA GLN A 123 6.38 -8.54 8.73
C GLN A 123 5.62 -7.35 9.33
N GLY A 124 4.51 -6.91 8.73
CA GLY A 124 3.68 -5.80 9.20
C GLY A 124 3.85 -4.50 8.42
N VAL A 125 4.34 -4.56 7.17
CA VAL A 125 4.36 -3.43 6.24
C VAL A 125 3.10 -3.47 5.38
N LEU A 126 2.15 -2.57 5.62
CA LEU A 126 0.97 -2.40 4.77
C LEU A 126 1.37 -1.66 3.49
N LEU A 127 1.52 -2.40 2.39
CA LEU A 127 1.86 -1.89 1.06
C LEU A 127 0.57 -1.56 0.31
N LEU A 128 0.04 -0.35 0.50
CA LEU A 128 -1.31 0.02 0.07
C LEU A 128 -1.31 1.07 -1.04
N ASN A 129 -1.92 0.78 -2.18
CA ASN A 129 -2.17 1.77 -3.21
C ASN A 129 -3.37 2.66 -2.84
N SER A 130 -3.37 3.90 -3.33
CA SER A 130 -4.48 4.85 -3.13
C SER A 130 -5.69 4.51 -4.00
N ALA A 131 -5.45 3.95 -5.20
CA ALA A 131 -6.47 3.24 -5.99
C ALA A 131 -6.08 1.76 -6.01
N LEU A 132 -7.01 0.85 -5.66
CA LEU A 132 -6.70 -0.58 -5.60
C LEU A 132 -6.86 -1.29 -6.94
N SER A 133 -7.24 -0.57 -7.99
CA SER A 133 -7.43 -1.10 -9.33
C SER A 133 -7.07 -0.09 -10.40
N VAL A 134 -6.82 -0.57 -11.62
CA VAL A 134 -6.44 0.24 -12.79
C VAL A 134 -6.84 -0.47 -14.08
N GLU A 135 -7.29 0.26 -15.12
CA GLU A 135 -7.48 -0.31 -16.46
C GLU A 135 -6.13 -0.59 -17.12
N GLN A 136 -6.05 -1.63 -17.93
CA GLN A 136 -4.86 -1.97 -18.70
C GLN A 136 -4.37 -0.76 -19.50
N SER A 137 -3.07 -0.48 -19.41
CA SER A 137 -2.37 0.61 -20.13
C SER A 137 -2.89 2.02 -19.85
N LYS A 138 -3.71 2.22 -18.79
CA LYS A 138 -4.25 3.54 -18.42
C LYS A 138 -3.97 3.88 -16.96
N PRO A 139 -2.74 4.30 -16.61
CA PRO A 139 -2.40 4.69 -15.25
C PRO A 139 -3.34 5.80 -14.74
N GLY A 140 -3.76 5.70 -13.48
CA GLY A 140 -4.66 6.67 -12.84
C GLY A 140 -6.14 6.54 -13.24
N SER A 141 -6.53 5.59 -14.10
CA SER A 141 -7.92 5.46 -14.62
C SER A 141 -8.98 5.25 -13.54
N HIS A 142 -8.60 4.76 -12.35
CA HIS A 142 -9.50 4.51 -11.23
C HIS A 142 -9.25 5.42 -10.02
N ALA A 143 -8.63 6.58 -10.22
CA ALA A 143 -8.35 7.53 -9.12
C ALA A 143 -9.65 8.05 -8.47
N ASP A 144 -10.74 8.22 -9.26
CA ASP A 144 -11.98 8.87 -8.84
C ASP A 144 -13.18 7.91 -8.64
N ILE A 145 -12.94 6.59 -8.52
CA ILE A 145 -14.03 5.60 -8.33
C ILE A 145 -14.38 5.31 -6.87
N ALA A 146 -14.07 6.24 -5.95
CA ALA A 146 -14.35 6.16 -4.51
C ALA A 146 -13.45 5.21 -3.70
N TRP A 147 -12.24 4.85 -4.17
CA TRP A 147 -11.23 4.21 -3.34
C TRP A 147 -10.75 5.09 -2.18
N ASP A 148 -10.82 6.41 -2.33
CA ASP A 148 -10.47 7.41 -1.32
C ASP A 148 -11.21 7.18 0.01
N LYS A 149 -12.48 6.78 -0.02
CA LYS A 149 -13.26 6.48 1.19
C LYS A 149 -12.68 5.31 1.97
N LEU A 150 -12.26 4.25 1.27
CA LEU A 150 -11.57 3.12 1.90
C LEU A 150 -10.22 3.55 2.49
N ILE A 151 -9.42 4.30 1.73
CA ILE A 151 -8.10 4.76 2.18
C ILE A 151 -8.22 5.67 3.40
N ASN A 152 -9.19 6.58 3.41
CA ASN A 152 -9.46 7.45 4.57
C ASN A 152 -9.87 6.62 5.79
N SER A 153 -10.69 5.57 5.60
CA SER A 153 -11.08 4.66 6.68
C SER A 153 -9.87 3.87 7.22
N VAL A 154 -8.96 3.43 6.35
CA VAL A 154 -7.70 2.77 6.76
C VAL A 154 -6.87 3.71 7.63
N ILE A 155 -6.66 4.96 7.19
CA ILE A 155 -5.89 5.95 7.95
C ILE A 155 -6.56 6.23 9.31
N ASN A 156 -7.88 6.40 9.34
CA ASN A 156 -8.63 6.61 10.58
C ASN A 156 -8.47 5.41 11.55
N SER A 157 -8.58 4.19 11.04
CA SER A 157 -8.40 2.98 11.86
C SER A 157 -6.98 2.89 12.44
N ILE A 158 -5.97 3.25 11.64
CA ILE A 158 -4.57 3.29 12.09
C ILE A 158 -4.33 4.42 13.08
N ASN A 159 -4.96 5.59 12.90
CA ASN A 159 -4.92 6.67 13.90
C ASN A 159 -5.49 6.21 15.25
N LEU A 160 -6.58 5.47 15.27
CA LEU A 160 -7.14 4.93 16.51
C LEU A 160 -6.21 3.90 17.17
N LYS A 161 -5.48 3.12 16.39
CA LYS A 161 -4.49 2.16 16.88
C LYS A 161 -3.24 2.86 17.42
N GLY A 162 -2.71 3.82 16.68
CA GLY A 162 -1.46 4.52 16.95
C GLY A 162 -0.19 3.68 16.79
N GLY A 163 0.93 4.36 16.87
CA GLY A 163 2.24 3.70 16.91
C GLY A 163 2.80 3.22 15.58
N VAL A 164 2.22 3.63 14.46
CA VAL A 164 2.60 3.20 13.12
C VAL A 164 3.52 4.22 12.45
N VAL A 165 4.45 3.75 11.61
CA VAL A 165 5.32 4.58 10.79
C VAL A 165 4.76 4.67 9.38
N PHE A 166 4.50 5.87 8.90
CA PHE A 166 4.03 6.13 7.54
C PHE A 166 5.20 6.57 6.66
N LEU A 167 5.44 5.86 5.57
CA LEU A 167 6.41 6.21 4.54
C LEU A 167 5.66 6.83 3.36
N LEU A 168 5.73 8.14 3.23
CA LEU A 168 5.02 8.90 2.20
C LEU A 168 6.01 9.36 1.13
N TRP A 169 5.99 8.69 -0.02
CA TRP A 169 6.92 8.94 -1.11
C TRP A 169 6.24 9.62 -2.30
N GLY A 170 6.62 10.88 -2.55
CA GLY A 170 6.08 11.74 -3.60
C GLY A 170 4.82 12.50 -3.22
N ALA A 171 4.47 13.51 -4.01
CA ALA A 171 3.41 14.48 -3.71
C ALA A 171 2.04 13.79 -3.43
N HIS A 172 1.69 12.75 -4.21
CA HIS A 172 0.42 12.03 -4.03
C HIS A 172 0.34 11.33 -2.65
N ALA A 173 1.40 10.64 -2.22
CA ALA A 173 1.43 10.03 -0.88
C ALA A 173 1.48 11.11 0.23
N ILE A 174 2.30 12.15 0.03
CA ILE A 174 2.47 13.26 0.99
C ILE A 174 1.15 14.02 1.22
N SER A 175 0.27 14.13 0.22
CA SER A 175 -1.04 14.79 0.39
C SER A 175 -1.92 14.13 1.46
N LYS A 176 -1.66 12.87 1.81
CA LYS A 176 -2.39 12.15 2.87
C LYS A 176 -1.90 12.49 4.29
N ARG A 177 -0.78 13.22 4.41
CA ARG A 177 -0.19 13.58 5.71
C ARG A 177 -1.20 14.26 6.63
N ASN A 178 -2.04 15.14 6.07
CA ASN A 178 -3.04 15.89 6.84
C ASN A 178 -4.14 15.00 7.48
N LEU A 179 -4.28 13.74 7.04
CA LEU A 179 -5.21 12.76 7.60
C LEU A 179 -4.58 11.95 8.73
N ILE A 180 -3.25 11.99 8.89
CA ILE A 180 -2.50 11.19 9.84
C ILE A 180 -2.31 11.96 11.14
N ASP A 181 -2.66 11.35 12.27
CA ASP A 181 -2.39 11.92 13.59
C ASP A 181 -0.92 11.70 13.99
N GLU A 182 -0.08 12.72 13.74
CA GLU A 182 1.35 12.66 14.01
C GLU A 182 1.70 12.75 15.52
N ARG A 183 0.72 12.98 16.40
CA ARG A 183 0.93 12.92 17.86
C ARG A 183 1.17 11.50 18.35
N ILE A 184 0.64 10.53 17.63
CA ILE A 184 0.67 9.09 17.99
C ILE A 184 1.30 8.20 16.93
N ASN A 185 1.50 8.70 15.70
CA ASN A 185 2.15 8.01 14.58
C ASN A 185 3.39 8.78 14.14
N HIS A 186 4.25 8.13 13.36
CA HIS A 186 5.42 8.76 12.77
C HIS A 186 5.24 8.90 11.27
N VAL A 187 5.62 10.04 10.71
CA VAL A 187 5.55 10.30 9.26
C VAL A 187 6.93 10.63 8.73
N LEU A 188 7.42 9.85 7.76
CA LEU A 188 8.64 10.08 7.02
C LEU A 188 8.28 10.41 5.57
N THR A 189 8.76 11.53 5.06
CA THR A 189 8.46 12.01 3.70
C THR A 189 9.70 12.10 2.84
N ALA A 190 9.60 11.67 1.58
CA ALA A 190 10.65 11.82 0.57
C ALA A 190 10.03 12.04 -0.82
N PRO A 191 10.78 12.52 -1.83
CA PRO A 191 10.37 12.44 -3.22
C PRO A 191 10.02 11.01 -3.63
N HIS A 192 9.24 10.85 -4.72
CA HIS A 192 8.88 9.53 -5.20
C HIS A 192 10.11 8.76 -5.73
N PRO A 193 10.22 7.42 -5.53
CA PRO A 193 11.36 6.61 -5.96
C PRO A 193 11.47 6.42 -7.49
N SER A 194 10.58 7.03 -8.30
CA SER A 194 10.68 6.95 -9.76
C SER A 194 12.00 7.55 -10.27
N PRO A 195 12.53 7.10 -11.42
CA PRO A 195 13.73 7.68 -12.04
C PRO A 195 13.64 9.20 -12.26
N LEU A 196 12.43 9.76 -12.40
CA LEU A 196 12.19 11.19 -12.60
C LEU A 196 12.42 12.04 -11.35
N SER A 197 12.43 11.44 -10.16
CA SER A 197 12.43 12.16 -8.87
C SER A 197 13.34 11.59 -7.79
N ALA A 198 13.83 10.36 -7.92
CA ALA A 198 14.64 9.71 -6.88
C ALA A 198 15.88 10.53 -6.48
N TYR A 199 16.54 11.14 -7.44
CA TYR A 199 17.72 12.00 -7.23
C TYR A 199 17.42 13.33 -6.53
N ARG A 200 16.14 13.67 -6.36
CA ARG A 200 15.71 14.92 -5.68
C ARG A 200 15.59 14.77 -4.17
N GLY A 201 16.09 13.65 -3.61
CA GLY A 201 16.11 13.41 -2.16
C GLY A 201 15.39 12.13 -1.70
N PHE A 202 15.03 11.21 -2.61
CA PHE A 202 14.67 9.85 -2.21
C PHE A 202 15.94 9.07 -1.85
N PHE A 203 16.97 9.13 -2.71
CA PHE A 203 18.29 8.61 -2.37
C PHE A 203 18.88 9.40 -1.21
N GLY A 204 19.31 8.69 -0.17
CA GLY A 204 19.84 9.25 1.07
C GLY A 204 18.76 9.67 2.10
N CYS A 205 17.47 9.35 1.87
CA CYS A 205 16.40 9.64 2.82
C CYS A 205 16.50 8.80 4.11
N LYS A 206 17.16 7.63 4.03
CA LYS A 206 17.38 6.70 5.16
C LYS A 206 16.10 6.28 5.87
N HIS A 207 15.03 6.09 5.11
CA HIS A 207 13.74 5.75 5.68
C HIS A 207 13.71 4.34 6.28
N PHE A 208 14.53 3.43 5.79
CA PHE A 208 14.54 2.03 6.21
C PHE A 208 15.21 1.88 7.58
N SER A 209 16.40 2.46 7.79
CA SER A 209 17.07 2.50 9.09
C SER A 209 16.28 3.29 10.11
N LYS A 210 15.78 4.49 9.76
CA LYS A 210 14.92 5.31 10.62
C LYS A 210 13.64 4.59 11.06
N THR A 211 13.01 3.85 10.15
CA THR A 211 11.83 3.04 10.48
C THR A 211 12.18 1.99 11.52
N ASN A 212 13.28 1.26 11.33
CA ASN A 212 13.70 0.23 12.27
C ASN A 212 14.11 0.82 13.63
N GLU A 213 14.71 2.01 13.65
CA GLU A 213 15.00 2.74 14.90
C GLU A 213 13.70 3.10 15.64
N LEU A 214 12.70 3.64 14.93
CA LEU A 214 11.38 3.98 15.51
C LEU A 214 10.65 2.74 16.05
N LEU A 215 10.74 1.61 15.35
CA LEU A 215 10.17 0.34 15.82
C LEU A 215 10.91 -0.17 17.07
N ALA A 216 12.24 -0.13 17.08
CA ALA A 216 13.04 -0.53 18.22
C ALA A 216 12.73 0.30 19.47
N ASN A 217 12.57 1.61 19.36
CA ASN A 217 12.15 2.50 20.44
C ASN A 217 10.79 2.09 21.05
N LYS A 218 9.95 1.41 20.29
CA LYS A 218 8.66 0.83 20.73
C LYS A 218 8.77 -0.64 21.13
N LYS A 219 9.95 -1.22 21.19
CA LYS A 219 10.20 -2.64 21.46
C LYS A 219 9.52 -3.57 20.45
N LEU A 220 9.33 -3.13 19.22
CA LEU A 220 8.84 -3.92 18.12
C LEU A 220 10.00 -4.49 17.31
N ALA A 221 9.81 -5.69 16.76
CA ALA A 221 10.81 -6.29 15.88
C ALA A 221 11.03 -5.40 14.63
N PRO A 222 12.29 -5.19 14.23
CA PRO A 222 12.61 -4.45 13.00
C PRO A 222 12.05 -5.16 11.77
N ILE A 223 11.99 -4.45 10.65
CA ILE A 223 11.67 -5.02 9.35
C ILE A 223 12.98 -5.45 8.68
N THR A 224 13.03 -6.67 8.20
CA THR A 224 14.02 -7.14 7.22
C THR A 224 13.56 -6.68 5.85
N TRP A 225 14.17 -5.62 5.39
CA TRP A 225 13.81 -4.98 4.12
C TRP A 225 14.35 -5.74 2.91
#